data_fed9464895cca06ff2820ea63dab80d7
#
_entry.id   fed9464895cca06ff2820ea63dab80d7
#
_cell.length_a   1.000
_cell.length_b   1.000
_cell.length_c   1.000
_cell.angle_alpha   90.00
_cell.angle_beta   90.00
_cell.angle_gamma   90.00
#
_symmetry.space_group_name_H-M   'P 1'
#
loop_
_entity.id
_entity.type
_entity.pdbx_description
1 polymer ?
#
loop_
_entity_poly.entity_id
_entity_poly.type
_entity_poly.pdbx_seq_one_letter_code
_entity_poly.pdbx_strand_id
1 'polypeptide(L)'
;MLALLLSVALLFSPSTRAQADPPPPPGAKPSELFNGGQQQKPQQSPPGATLKKDVDLVVLHATVEDAKGQFVPDLKQDNFKVFEDKVEQRISVFAREDIPVSMGLVIDNSGSMREKRSQVNSAALTFVKTSNPQDEVFVVNFNDDYYLDLDRDFTNDPKELQEALERIDSRGSTALYDAVVGSLDHLKKAHKDKKVLLVITDGDDDASRKSFEYTIKAAQQSNALIYAVGVFSEYDQSHDKRMVRNSKKILTQLADATGGAAYFPNSLDEVAPICTMIAHDIRNQYTLGYYPTNTDKNGTFRAVQVLVNAKGRGKLSVRTRTGYFAKGMAGAK
;
A
#
# COMPACT_ATOMS: atom_id res chain seq x y z
N MET A 1 -42.28 31.56 -39.80
CA MET A 1 -43.27 31.60 -38.70
C MET A 1 -42.86 30.53 -37.70
N LEU A 2 -42.53 30.73 -36.53
CA LEU A 2 -42.78 31.62 -35.43
C LEU A 2 -41.56 31.48 -34.47
N ALA A 3 -40.91 32.56 -34.10
CA ALA A 3 -39.85 32.61 -33.11
C ALA A 3 -40.48 32.57 -31.71
N LEU A 4 -39.88 31.82 -30.78
CA LEU A 4 -40.17 31.91 -29.36
C LEU A 4 -38.89 32.28 -28.60
N LEU A 5 -38.87 33.53 -28.20
CA LEU A 5 -37.89 34.11 -27.27
C LEU A 5 -38.21 33.66 -25.84
N LEU A 6 -37.26 33.07 -25.17
CA LEU A 6 -37.34 32.80 -23.73
C LEU A 6 -36.37 33.74 -23.01
N SER A 7 -36.94 34.70 -22.26
CA SER A 7 -36.27 35.67 -21.44
C SER A 7 -35.76 35.00 -20.13
N VAL A 8 -34.48 35.12 -19.84
CA VAL A 8 -33.91 34.75 -18.55
C VAL A 8 -33.90 35.97 -17.66
N ALA A 9 -34.64 35.92 -16.57
CA ALA A 9 -34.68 36.93 -15.52
C ALA A 9 -33.54 36.67 -14.50
N LEU A 10 -32.59 37.61 -14.43
CA LEU A 10 -31.56 37.67 -13.40
C LEU A 10 -32.18 38.26 -12.12
N LEU A 11 -32.21 37.48 -11.06
CA LEU A 11 -32.54 37.93 -9.71
C LEU A 11 -31.25 38.47 -9.02
N PHE A 12 -31.19 39.78 -8.88
CA PHE A 12 -30.19 40.44 -8.05
C PHE A 12 -30.66 40.44 -6.58
N SER A 13 -29.87 39.85 -5.67
CA SER A 13 -30.03 40.02 -4.20
C SER A 13 -29.28 41.29 -3.75
N PRO A 14 -29.87 42.14 -2.89
CA PRO A 14 -29.19 43.35 -2.42
C PRO A 14 -28.17 43.01 -1.31
N SER A 15 -26.98 43.53 -1.49
CA SER A 15 -25.88 43.52 -0.53
C SER A 15 -26.18 44.53 0.59
N THR A 16 -26.31 44.07 1.81
CA THR A 16 -26.42 44.91 3.02
C THR A 16 -25.05 45.49 3.35
N ARG A 17 -24.96 46.79 3.20
CA ARG A 17 -23.79 47.64 3.51
C ARG A 17 -23.78 47.87 5.03
N ALA A 18 -22.73 47.44 5.72
CA ALA A 18 -22.48 47.76 7.10
C ALA A 18 -22.21 49.26 7.24
N GLN A 19 -22.98 49.92 8.11
CA GLN A 19 -22.86 51.31 8.47
C GLN A 19 -21.69 51.44 9.48
N ALA A 20 -20.72 52.30 9.19
CA ALA A 20 -19.63 52.65 10.09
C ALA A 20 -20.13 53.67 11.14
N ASP A 21 -19.75 53.42 12.39
CA ASP A 21 -20.04 54.34 13.49
C ASP A 21 -19.26 55.67 13.32
N PRO A 22 -19.82 56.80 13.73
CA PRO A 22 -19.17 58.11 13.63
C PRO A 22 -18.06 58.29 14.70
N PRO A 23 -17.03 59.07 14.41
CA PRO A 23 -15.93 59.29 15.33
C PRO A 23 -16.34 60.15 16.53
N PRO A 24 -15.70 59.97 17.71
CA PRO A 24 -16.00 60.74 18.91
C PRO A 24 -15.48 62.18 18.81
N PRO A 25 -16.09 63.15 19.53
CA PRO A 25 -15.74 64.55 19.50
C PRO A 25 -14.40 64.83 20.23
N PRO A 26 -13.63 65.86 19.79
CA PRO A 26 -12.36 66.15 20.41
C PRO A 26 -12.54 66.94 21.73
N GLY A 27 -11.84 66.50 22.77
CA GLY A 27 -11.58 67.26 23.99
C GLY A 27 -12.35 66.82 25.24
N ALA A 28 -11.87 65.80 25.92
CA ALA A 28 -12.08 65.63 27.34
C ALA A 28 -10.79 65.22 28.05
N LYS A 29 -10.35 66.04 28.99
CA LYS A 29 -9.19 65.78 29.84
C LYS A 29 -9.51 64.68 30.88
N PRO A 30 -8.53 63.93 31.36
CA PRO A 30 -8.75 62.92 32.40
C PRO A 30 -8.89 63.63 33.78
N SER A 31 -9.96 63.34 34.48
CA SER A 31 -10.09 63.67 35.91
C SER A 31 -9.77 62.38 36.70
N GLU A 32 -8.68 62.49 37.47
CA GLU A 32 -8.42 61.64 38.64
C GLU A 32 -9.56 61.76 39.64
N LEU A 33 -9.96 60.61 40.22
CA LEU A 33 -10.27 60.53 41.65
C LEU A 33 -10.91 59.19 42.03
N PHE A 34 -10.21 58.52 42.91
CA PHE A 34 -10.60 57.76 44.10
C PHE A 34 -11.01 56.28 44.03
N ASN A 35 -10.09 55.54 44.52
CA ASN A 35 -10.10 54.71 45.77
C ASN A 35 -10.89 53.38 45.81
N GLY A 36 -10.12 52.34 46.09
CA GLY A 36 -10.52 51.36 47.13
C GLY A 36 -11.35 50.18 46.63
N GLY A 37 -10.77 49.28 45.91
CA GLY A 37 -11.30 47.96 45.75
C GLY A 37 -10.18 46.98 45.45
N GLN A 38 -9.96 46.05 46.37
CA GLN A 38 -8.97 44.98 46.19
C GLN A 38 -9.16 44.27 44.87
N GLN A 39 -8.27 44.48 43.92
CA GLN A 39 -8.21 43.68 42.71
C GLN A 39 -7.67 42.32 43.07
N GLN A 40 -8.55 41.33 43.15
CA GLN A 40 -8.17 39.93 43.02
C GLN A 40 -7.48 39.79 41.63
N LYS A 41 -6.18 39.48 41.63
CA LYS A 41 -5.48 39.05 40.41
C LYS A 41 -6.25 37.88 39.79
N PRO A 42 -6.50 37.92 38.48
CA PRO A 42 -6.98 36.71 37.79
C PRO A 42 -5.93 35.61 38.00
N GLN A 43 -6.33 34.53 38.65
CA GLN A 43 -5.55 33.30 38.70
C GLN A 43 -5.38 32.85 37.25
N GLN A 44 -4.20 33.01 36.70
CA GLN A 44 -3.81 32.41 35.45
C GLN A 44 -3.89 30.88 35.67
N SER A 45 -4.89 30.26 35.09
CA SER A 45 -4.90 28.80 34.91
C SER A 45 -3.60 28.40 34.24
N PRO A 46 -2.88 27.36 34.69
CA PRO A 46 -1.68 26.89 34.02
C PRO A 46 -2.04 26.60 32.56
N PRO A 47 -1.19 26.96 31.59
CA PRO A 47 -1.45 26.63 30.19
C PRO A 47 -1.66 25.14 30.12
N GLY A 48 -2.90 24.71 29.79
CA GLY A 48 -3.21 23.32 29.56
C GLY A 48 -2.27 22.81 28.49
N ALA A 49 -1.32 21.99 28.88
CA ALA A 49 -0.49 21.27 27.96
C ALA A 49 -1.43 20.41 27.11
N THR A 50 -1.78 20.89 25.92
CA THR A 50 -2.44 20.11 24.91
C THR A 50 -1.41 19.09 24.46
N LEU A 51 -1.42 17.92 25.07
CA LEU A 51 -0.68 16.77 24.59
C LEU A 51 -1.26 16.45 23.20
N LYS A 52 -0.65 17.01 22.16
CA LYS A 52 -0.88 16.55 20.79
C LYS A 52 -0.29 15.14 20.74
N LYS A 53 -1.16 14.15 20.90
CA LYS A 53 -0.81 12.75 20.73
C LYS A 53 -0.82 12.53 19.21
N ASP A 54 0.36 12.58 18.59
CA ASP A 54 0.54 12.18 17.19
C ASP A 54 0.26 10.68 17.10
N VAL A 55 -0.94 10.35 16.64
CA VAL A 55 -1.35 8.97 16.39
C VAL A 55 -1.31 8.77 14.88
N ASP A 56 -0.42 7.92 14.42
CA ASP A 56 -0.32 7.59 13.00
C ASP A 56 -1.52 6.74 12.58
N LEU A 57 -2.15 7.08 11.47
CA LEU A 57 -3.19 6.27 10.85
C LEU A 57 -2.58 4.97 10.34
N VAL A 58 -3.11 3.84 10.78
CA VAL A 58 -2.78 2.53 10.20
C VAL A 58 -3.71 2.25 9.04
N VAL A 59 -3.13 2.05 7.86
CA VAL A 59 -3.87 1.73 6.64
C VAL A 59 -3.66 0.26 6.29
N LEU A 60 -4.78 -0.43 6.06
CA LEU A 60 -4.84 -1.82 5.63
C LEU A 60 -5.48 -1.89 4.25
N HIS A 61 -4.86 -2.64 3.35
CA HIS A 61 -5.49 -3.07 2.11
C HIS A 61 -6.02 -4.49 2.31
N ALA A 62 -7.30 -4.70 2.04
CA ALA A 62 -7.97 -5.96 2.29
C ALA A 62 -8.65 -6.47 1.01
N THR A 63 -8.31 -7.68 0.59
CA THR A 63 -9.02 -8.44 -0.44
C THR A 63 -10.02 -9.35 0.23
N VAL A 64 -11.27 -9.34 -0.21
CA VAL A 64 -12.31 -10.23 0.29
C VAL A 64 -12.75 -11.16 -0.81
N GLU A 65 -12.74 -12.46 -0.52
CA GLU A 65 -13.09 -13.52 -1.45
C GLU A 65 -14.20 -14.40 -0.89
N ASP A 66 -15.06 -14.90 -1.77
CA ASP A 66 -16.06 -15.89 -1.43
C ASP A 66 -15.46 -17.31 -1.34
N ALA A 67 -16.29 -18.31 -1.08
CA ALA A 67 -15.86 -19.72 -0.98
C ALA A 67 -15.32 -20.29 -2.31
N LYS A 68 -15.51 -19.58 -3.44
CA LYS A 68 -14.97 -19.95 -4.76
C LYS A 68 -13.69 -19.19 -5.10
N GLY A 69 -13.19 -18.35 -4.19
CA GLY A 69 -12.04 -17.46 -4.44
C GLY A 69 -12.37 -16.26 -5.33
N GLN A 70 -13.65 -15.93 -5.49
CA GLN A 70 -14.07 -14.78 -6.28
C GLN A 70 -14.11 -13.53 -5.40
N PHE A 71 -13.57 -12.43 -5.92
CA PHE A 71 -13.60 -11.15 -5.24
C PHE A 71 -15.04 -10.68 -4.97
N VAL A 72 -15.27 -10.15 -3.76
CA VAL A 72 -16.57 -9.63 -3.31
C VAL A 72 -16.52 -8.11 -3.24
N PRO A 73 -17.09 -7.37 -4.22
CA PRO A 73 -16.82 -5.94 -4.41
C PRO A 73 -17.76 -4.98 -3.69
N ASP A 74 -18.84 -5.44 -3.08
CA ASP A 74 -19.99 -4.61 -2.67
C ASP A 74 -20.22 -4.59 -1.16
N LEU A 75 -19.16 -4.87 -0.37
CA LEU A 75 -19.24 -4.82 1.08
C LEU A 75 -19.17 -3.37 1.59
N LYS A 76 -19.83 -3.14 2.73
CA LYS A 76 -19.84 -1.87 3.45
C LYS A 76 -18.95 -1.94 4.68
N GLN A 77 -18.62 -0.78 5.25
CA GLN A 77 -17.80 -0.69 6.47
C GLN A 77 -18.31 -1.59 7.59
N ASP A 78 -19.62 -1.65 7.80
CA ASP A 78 -20.25 -2.44 8.86
C ASP A 78 -20.09 -3.96 8.70
N ASN A 79 -19.63 -4.40 7.52
CA ASN A 79 -19.28 -5.80 7.30
C ASN A 79 -17.91 -6.17 7.86
N PHE A 80 -17.08 -5.18 8.23
CA PHE A 80 -15.70 -5.37 8.66
C PHE A 80 -15.53 -5.10 10.15
N LYS A 81 -14.67 -5.90 10.78
CA LYS A 81 -14.12 -5.64 12.10
C LYS A 81 -12.61 -5.76 12.05
N VAL A 82 -11.90 -4.79 12.60
CA VAL A 82 -10.45 -4.74 12.68
C VAL A 82 -10.03 -4.96 14.11
N PHE A 83 -9.04 -5.82 14.33
CA PHE A 83 -8.44 -6.08 15.63
C PHE A 83 -6.93 -5.84 15.56
N GLU A 84 -6.38 -5.16 16.56
CA GLU A 84 -4.94 -5.03 16.80
C GLU A 84 -4.65 -5.66 18.16
N ASP A 85 -3.73 -6.62 18.19
CA ASP A 85 -3.39 -7.40 19.39
C ASP A 85 -4.65 -7.92 20.15
N LYS A 86 -5.65 -8.38 19.38
CA LYS A 86 -6.97 -8.85 19.83
C LYS A 86 -7.92 -7.78 20.38
N VAL A 87 -7.53 -6.51 20.33
CA VAL A 87 -8.40 -5.37 20.73
C VAL A 87 -9.09 -4.82 19.48
N GLU A 88 -10.42 -4.74 19.50
CA GLU A 88 -11.21 -4.19 18.39
C GLU A 88 -10.89 -2.71 18.18
N GLN A 89 -10.62 -2.33 16.93
CA GLN A 89 -10.26 -0.97 16.51
C GLN A 89 -11.42 -0.36 15.72
N ARG A 90 -11.67 0.93 15.96
CA ARG A 90 -12.69 1.67 15.22
C ARG A 90 -12.15 2.02 13.82
N ILE A 91 -12.81 1.56 12.77
CA ILE A 91 -12.53 1.95 11.40
C ILE A 91 -12.92 3.43 11.23
N SER A 92 -11.93 4.26 10.90
CA SER A 92 -12.08 5.71 10.69
C SER A 92 -12.05 6.09 9.21
N VAL A 93 -11.42 5.25 8.38
CA VAL A 93 -11.38 5.40 6.91
C VAL A 93 -11.84 4.09 6.29
N PHE A 94 -12.79 4.18 5.38
CA PHE A 94 -13.26 3.08 4.58
C PHE A 94 -13.43 3.55 3.15
N ALA A 95 -12.69 2.95 2.24
CA ALA A 95 -12.74 3.25 0.83
C ALA A 95 -12.58 1.99 -0.03
N ARG A 96 -13.08 2.05 -1.24
CA ARG A 96 -12.80 1.12 -2.31
C ARG A 96 -12.67 1.94 -3.58
N GLU A 97 -11.44 2.29 -3.90
CA GLU A 97 -11.14 3.14 -5.04
C GLU A 97 -9.96 2.55 -5.82
N ASP A 98 -10.01 2.68 -7.13
CA ASP A 98 -8.89 2.38 -8.01
C ASP A 98 -7.90 3.56 -7.94
N ILE A 99 -7.02 3.53 -6.96
CA ILE A 99 -5.97 4.54 -6.79
C ILE A 99 -4.70 4.10 -7.52
N PRO A 100 -3.94 5.06 -8.11
CA PRO A 100 -2.65 4.75 -8.72
C PRO A 100 -1.68 4.14 -7.70
N VAL A 101 -0.83 3.23 -8.18
CA VAL A 101 0.13 2.49 -7.35
C VAL A 101 1.56 2.68 -7.84
N SER A 102 2.53 2.52 -6.93
CA SER A 102 3.94 2.35 -7.28
C SER A 102 4.28 0.87 -7.25
N MET A 103 4.74 0.32 -8.37
CA MET A 103 4.97 -1.12 -8.56
C MET A 103 6.42 -1.45 -8.86
N GLY A 104 6.93 -2.51 -8.22
CA GLY A 104 8.18 -3.15 -8.59
C GLY A 104 7.92 -4.50 -9.26
N LEU A 105 8.46 -4.69 -10.44
CA LEU A 105 8.57 -5.98 -11.10
C LEU A 105 9.91 -6.60 -10.71
N VAL A 106 9.88 -7.68 -9.93
CA VAL A 106 11.08 -8.36 -9.41
C VAL A 106 11.18 -9.72 -10.10
N ILE A 107 12.03 -9.78 -11.12
CA ILE A 107 12.05 -10.89 -12.09
C ILE A 107 13.33 -11.68 -11.94
N ASP A 108 13.17 -12.98 -11.69
CA ASP A 108 14.25 -13.94 -11.64
C ASP A 108 14.87 -14.16 -13.04
N ASN A 109 16.17 -13.97 -13.11
CA ASN A 109 17.01 -14.23 -14.29
C ASN A 109 18.11 -15.24 -13.99
N SER A 110 17.90 -16.14 -13.02
CA SER A 110 18.77 -17.29 -12.79
C SER A 110 18.81 -18.24 -13.98
N GLY A 111 19.75 -19.17 -13.96
CA GLY A 111 19.97 -20.10 -15.08
C GLY A 111 18.76 -20.96 -15.41
N SER A 112 17.94 -21.34 -14.42
CA SER A 112 16.71 -22.14 -14.55
C SER A 112 15.57 -21.39 -15.25
N MET A 113 15.60 -20.05 -15.25
CA MET A 113 14.59 -19.22 -15.90
C MET A 113 14.80 -19.03 -17.41
N ARG A 114 15.91 -19.49 -17.98
CA ARG A 114 16.27 -19.22 -19.38
C ARG A 114 15.17 -19.54 -20.38
N GLU A 115 14.54 -20.71 -20.27
CA GLU A 115 13.48 -21.14 -21.20
C GLU A 115 12.12 -20.53 -20.90
N LYS A 116 11.93 -20.03 -19.67
CA LYS A 116 10.66 -19.45 -19.18
C LYS A 116 10.58 -17.94 -19.42
N ARG A 117 11.72 -17.29 -19.61
CA ARG A 117 11.91 -15.84 -19.59
C ARG A 117 11.00 -15.07 -20.55
N SER A 118 10.90 -15.51 -21.80
CA SER A 118 10.10 -14.81 -22.81
C SER A 118 8.62 -14.70 -22.40
N GLN A 119 8.07 -15.81 -21.86
CA GLN A 119 6.67 -15.83 -21.39
C GLN A 119 6.51 -15.02 -20.09
N VAL A 120 7.48 -15.09 -19.18
CA VAL A 120 7.47 -14.30 -17.95
C VAL A 120 7.52 -12.79 -18.24
N ASN A 121 8.42 -12.35 -19.15
CA ASN A 121 8.51 -10.95 -19.55
C ASN A 121 7.21 -10.48 -20.22
N SER A 122 6.62 -11.29 -21.09
CA SER A 122 5.33 -10.99 -21.73
C SER A 122 4.20 -10.88 -20.70
N ALA A 123 4.19 -11.74 -19.68
CA ALA A 123 3.22 -11.69 -18.59
C ALA A 123 3.40 -10.44 -17.71
N ALA A 124 4.65 -10.08 -17.38
CA ALA A 124 4.96 -8.87 -16.63
C ALA A 124 4.55 -7.59 -17.40
N LEU A 125 4.77 -7.55 -18.71
CA LEU A 125 4.29 -6.46 -19.56
C LEU A 125 2.75 -6.42 -19.66
N THR A 126 2.09 -7.58 -19.70
CA THR A 126 0.63 -7.65 -19.69
C THR A 126 0.08 -7.11 -18.38
N PHE A 127 0.70 -7.46 -17.25
CA PHE A 127 0.36 -6.90 -15.94
C PHE A 127 0.39 -5.37 -15.95
N VAL A 128 1.47 -4.75 -16.46
CA VAL A 128 1.59 -3.29 -16.55
C VAL A 128 0.54 -2.69 -17.50
N LYS A 129 0.33 -3.29 -18.67
CA LYS A 129 -0.65 -2.80 -19.66
C LYS A 129 -2.09 -2.86 -19.15
N THR A 130 -2.40 -3.79 -18.26
CA THR A 130 -3.72 -3.90 -17.62
C THR A 130 -3.84 -3.05 -16.37
N SER A 131 -2.75 -2.41 -15.99
CA SER A 131 -2.64 -1.52 -14.83
C SER A 131 -3.11 -0.09 -15.15
N ASN A 132 -3.25 0.78 -14.13
CA ASN A 132 -3.70 2.16 -14.31
C ASN A 132 -2.63 2.98 -15.07
N PRO A 133 -2.97 3.77 -16.08
CA PRO A 133 -2.00 4.62 -16.78
C PRO A 133 -1.24 5.61 -15.88
N GLN A 134 -1.75 5.87 -14.67
CA GLN A 134 -1.12 6.73 -13.68
C GLN A 134 -0.21 5.96 -12.71
N ASP A 135 -0.12 4.65 -12.84
CA ASP A 135 0.83 3.84 -12.07
C ASP A 135 2.25 4.19 -12.45
N GLU A 136 3.16 4.04 -11.50
CA GLU A 136 4.60 4.16 -11.75
C GLU A 136 5.25 2.81 -11.44
N VAL A 137 6.17 2.39 -12.31
CA VAL A 137 6.75 1.05 -12.29
C VAL A 137 8.27 1.11 -12.33
N PHE A 138 8.93 0.23 -11.62
CA PHE A 138 10.35 -0.07 -11.79
C PHE A 138 10.57 -1.57 -11.99
N VAL A 139 11.74 -1.91 -12.54
CA VAL A 139 12.14 -3.29 -12.83
C VAL A 139 13.40 -3.62 -12.03
N VAL A 140 13.36 -4.74 -11.35
CA VAL A 140 14.51 -5.39 -10.75
C VAL A 140 14.65 -6.76 -11.37
N ASN A 141 15.72 -6.95 -12.14
CA ASN A 141 16.15 -8.27 -12.56
C ASN A 141 17.15 -8.82 -11.52
N PHE A 142 17.12 -10.10 -11.23
CA PHE A 142 18.09 -10.68 -10.30
C PHE A 142 18.55 -12.08 -10.72
N ASN A 143 19.78 -12.39 -10.35
CA ASN A 143 20.42 -13.70 -10.44
C ASN A 143 21.37 -13.85 -9.25
N ASP A 144 22.71 -13.90 -9.43
CA ASP A 144 23.69 -13.89 -8.34
C ASP A 144 23.65 -12.59 -7.52
N ASP A 145 23.12 -11.51 -8.08
CA ASP A 145 22.87 -10.21 -7.45
C ASP A 145 21.59 -9.60 -8.03
N TYR A 146 21.16 -8.42 -7.56
CA TYR A 146 19.99 -7.74 -8.11
C TYR A 146 20.37 -6.43 -8.80
N TYR A 147 19.61 -6.06 -9.83
CA TYR A 147 19.87 -4.93 -10.72
C TYR A 147 18.61 -4.10 -10.90
N LEU A 148 18.73 -2.78 -10.66
CA LEU A 148 17.71 -1.81 -11.01
C LEU A 148 17.91 -1.41 -12.47
N ASP A 149 17.06 -1.90 -13.35
CA ASP A 149 17.30 -1.85 -14.80
C ASP A 149 16.65 -0.67 -15.52
N LEU A 150 16.18 0.32 -14.80
CA LEU A 150 15.74 1.60 -15.36
C LEU A 150 16.82 2.67 -15.16
N ASP A 151 16.92 3.61 -16.10
CA ASP A 151 17.82 4.78 -16.00
C ASP A 151 17.24 5.87 -15.06
N ARG A 152 15.99 5.69 -14.61
CA ARG A 152 15.27 6.53 -13.64
C ARG A 152 14.62 5.68 -12.57
N ASP A 153 14.17 6.30 -11.48
CA ASP A 153 13.58 5.56 -10.35
C ASP A 153 12.28 4.84 -10.74
N PHE A 154 11.43 5.47 -11.58
CA PHE A 154 10.15 4.89 -12.02
C PHE A 154 9.81 5.35 -13.44
N THR A 155 9.02 4.54 -14.14
CA THR A 155 8.44 4.86 -15.45
C THR A 155 7.00 4.33 -15.56
N ASN A 156 6.24 4.88 -16.50
CA ASN A 156 4.97 4.33 -16.97
C ASN A 156 5.01 4.01 -18.47
N ASP A 157 6.17 4.11 -19.10
CA ASP A 157 6.36 3.79 -20.51
C ASP A 157 6.57 2.28 -20.73
N PRO A 158 5.63 1.57 -21.40
CA PRO A 158 5.77 0.14 -21.66
C PRO A 158 7.02 -0.25 -22.46
N LYS A 159 7.57 0.65 -23.28
CA LYS A 159 8.81 0.38 -24.04
C LYS A 159 10.03 0.35 -23.14
N GLU A 160 10.17 1.34 -22.25
CA GLU A 160 11.25 1.36 -21.27
C GLU A 160 11.19 0.12 -20.35
N LEU A 161 9.98 -0.29 -19.96
CA LEU A 161 9.79 -1.48 -19.15
C LEU A 161 10.16 -2.76 -19.91
N GLN A 162 9.82 -2.85 -21.18
CA GLN A 162 10.24 -3.98 -22.01
C GLN A 162 11.76 -4.04 -22.16
N GLU A 163 12.42 -2.92 -22.48
CA GLU A 163 13.87 -2.84 -22.58
C GLU A 163 14.55 -3.22 -21.27
N ALA A 164 14.03 -2.76 -20.12
CA ALA A 164 14.53 -3.11 -18.80
C ALA A 164 14.38 -4.62 -18.50
N LEU A 165 13.26 -5.22 -18.83
CA LEU A 165 13.03 -6.66 -18.66
C LEU A 165 13.96 -7.52 -19.52
N GLU A 166 14.40 -7.03 -20.67
CA GLU A 166 15.25 -7.75 -21.62
C GLU A 166 16.76 -7.49 -21.40
N ARG A 167 17.12 -6.59 -20.48
CA ARG A 167 18.51 -6.09 -20.31
C ARG A 167 19.48 -7.15 -19.79
N ILE A 168 19.03 -8.12 -19.01
CA ILE A 168 19.88 -9.13 -18.36
C ILE A 168 19.63 -10.53 -18.90
N ASP A 169 20.70 -11.25 -19.19
CA ASP A 169 20.64 -12.65 -19.61
C ASP A 169 20.40 -13.59 -18.43
N SER A 170 19.66 -14.68 -18.68
CA SER A 170 19.41 -15.72 -17.68
C SER A 170 20.66 -16.56 -17.45
N ARG A 171 21.26 -16.43 -16.27
CA ARG A 171 22.48 -17.14 -15.83
C ARG A 171 22.64 -17.07 -14.31
N GLY A 172 23.53 -17.88 -13.77
CA GLY A 172 23.91 -17.84 -12.36
C GLY A 172 22.88 -18.39 -11.41
N SER A 173 23.02 -18.03 -10.16
CA SER A 173 22.24 -18.44 -8.99
C SER A 173 21.03 -17.54 -8.74
N THR A 174 20.45 -17.56 -7.53
CA THR A 174 19.17 -16.89 -7.22
C THR A 174 19.30 -16.10 -5.92
N ALA A 175 19.48 -14.75 -6.00
CA ALA A 175 19.54 -13.84 -4.84
C ALA A 175 18.17 -13.21 -4.57
N LEU A 176 17.16 -14.04 -4.32
CA LEU A 176 15.75 -13.63 -4.13
C LEU A 176 15.57 -12.67 -2.95
N TYR A 177 16.17 -12.99 -1.79
CA TYR A 177 15.96 -12.17 -0.59
C TYR A 177 16.60 -10.79 -0.73
N ASP A 178 17.80 -10.73 -1.32
CA ASP A 178 18.47 -9.45 -1.59
C ASP A 178 17.67 -8.62 -2.60
N ALA A 179 17.11 -9.24 -3.64
CA ALA A 179 16.27 -8.58 -4.64
C ALA A 179 14.97 -8.01 -4.02
N VAL A 180 14.31 -8.79 -3.17
CA VAL A 180 13.10 -8.31 -2.46
C VAL A 180 13.43 -7.15 -1.54
N VAL A 181 14.49 -7.25 -0.72
CA VAL A 181 14.91 -6.17 0.20
C VAL A 181 15.31 -4.93 -0.58
N GLY A 182 16.13 -5.06 -1.65
CA GLY A 182 16.52 -3.94 -2.50
C GLY A 182 15.32 -3.26 -3.16
N SER A 183 14.33 -4.04 -3.60
CA SER A 183 13.08 -3.52 -4.16
C SER A 183 12.23 -2.77 -3.14
N LEU A 184 12.14 -3.28 -1.89
CA LEU A 184 11.45 -2.59 -0.80
C LEU A 184 12.15 -1.28 -0.43
N ASP A 185 13.47 -1.24 -0.47
CA ASP A 185 14.26 -0.03 -0.24
C ASP A 185 14.03 0.99 -1.37
N HIS A 186 13.97 0.55 -2.62
CA HIS A 186 13.67 1.41 -3.76
C HIS A 186 12.26 2.02 -3.68
N LEU A 187 11.26 1.25 -3.22
CA LEU A 187 9.89 1.72 -3.00
C LEU A 187 9.79 2.86 -1.97
N LYS A 188 10.82 3.14 -1.18
CA LYS A 188 10.84 4.32 -0.29
C LYS A 188 10.84 5.64 -1.06
N LYS A 189 11.32 5.63 -2.31
CA LYS A 189 11.32 6.77 -3.25
C LYS A 189 9.98 6.95 -3.98
N ALA A 190 9.05 6.02 -3.81
CA ALA A 190 7.79 5.98 -4.54
C ALA A 190 6.87 7.13 -4.19
N HIS A 191 6.16 7.66 -5.21
CA HIS A 191 5.28 8.83 -5.11
C HIS A 191 3.82 8.47 -4.81
N LYS A 192 3.43 7.19 -4.99
CA LYS A 192 2.06 6.73 -4.70
C LYS A 192 2.00 6.12 -3.31
N ASP A 193 0.86 6.32 -2.65
CA ASP A 193 0.63 5.80 -1.28
C ASP A 193 0.56 4.27 -1.26
N LYS A 194 -0.07 3.67 -2.26
CA LYS A 194 -0.15 2.22 -2.41
C LYS A 194 1.06 1.68 -3.15
N LYS A 195 1.74 0.72 -2.54
CA LYS A 195 3.00 0.14 -3.01
C LYS A 195 2.87 -1.35 -3.19
N VAL A 196 3.38 -1.87 -4.31
CA VAL A 196 3.24 -3.29 -4.67
C VAL A 196 4.56 -3.82 -5.21
N LEU A 197 4.93 -5.05 -4.86
CA LEU A 197 5.93 -5.85 -5.56
C LEU A 197 5.26 -7.05 -6.21
N LEU A 198 5.58 -7.30 -7.47
CA LEU A 198 5.29 -8.55 -8.15
C LEU A 198 6.60 -9.30 -8.34
N VAL A 199 6.76 -10.39 -7.60
CA VAL A 199 7.94 -11.26 -7.64
C VAL A 199 7.63 -12.47 -8.51
N ILE A 200 8.44 -12.74 -9.54
CA ILE A 200 8.32 -13.93 -10.40
C ILE A 200 9.64 -14.68 -10.36
N THR A 201 9.61 -15.92 -9.87
CA THR A 201 10.79 -16.77 -9.66
C THR A 201 10.43 -18.25 -9.81
N ASP A 202 11.39 -19.11 -10.06
CA ASP A 202 11.22 -20.56 -10.08
C ASP A 202 12.05 -21.29 -9.03
N GLY A 203 12.81 -20.58 -8.20
CA GLY A 203 13.80 -21.20 -7.35
C GLY A 203 13.76 -20.83 -5.88
N ASP A 204 14.56 -21.59 -5.14
CA ASP A 204 14.99 -21.26 -3.81
C ASP A 204 16.12 -20.23 -3.86
N ASP A 205 16.21 -19.43 -2.82
CA ASP A 205 17.32 -18.53 -2.61
C ASP A 205 18.62 -19.32 -2.29
N ASP A 206 19.65 -19.11 -3.06
CA ASP A 206 20.97 -19.75 -2.87
C ASP A 206 22.14 -18.76 -2.93
N ALA A 207 21.89 -17.50 -3.25
CA ALA A 207 22.95 -16.49 -3.44
C ALA A 207 22.80 -15.24 -2.57
N SER A 208 21.67 -15.03 -1.90
CA SER A 208 21.46 -13.83 -1.08
C SER A 208 22.36 -13.75 0.14
N ARG A 209 22.75 -12.53 0.47
CA ARG A 209 23.46 -12.18 1.71
C ARG A 209 22.50 -11.96 2.88
N LYS A 210 21.23 -11.64 2.59
CA LYS A 210 20.17 -11.47 3.58
C LYS A 210 19.53 -12.83 3.88
N SER A 211 19.06 -12.99 5.14
CA SER A 211 18.29 -14.17 5.50
C SER A 211 16.80 -13.98 5.22
N PHE A 212 16.07 -15.08 5.16
CA PHE A 212 14.62 -15.08 5.02
C PHE A 212 13.93 -14.28 6.15
N GLU A 213 14.38 -14.45 7.39
CA GLU A 213 13.83 -13.74 8.56
C GLU A 213 14.03 -12.22 8.45
N TYR A 214 15.21 -11.80 7.94
CA TYR A 214 15.47 -10.38 7.66
C TYR A 214 14.50 -9.85 6.60
N THR A 215 14.29 -10.62 5.54
CA THR A 215 13.42 -10.24 4.42
C THR A 215 11.95 -10.14 4.85
N ILE A 216 11.45 -11.10 5.65
CA ILE A 216 10.11 -11.05 6.24
C ILE A 216 9.94 -9.80 7.11
N LYS A 217 10.93 -9.51 7.97
CA LYS A 217 10.89 -8.30 8.81
C LYS A 217 10.88 -7.03 7.98
N ALA A 218 11.71 -6.94 6.94
CA ALA A 218 11.71 -5.80 6.02
C ALA A 218 10.36 -5.64 5.29
N ALA A 219 9.76 -6.75 4.83
CA ALA A 219 8.43 -6.76 4.23
C ALA A 219 7.34 -6.26 5.18
N GLN A 220 7.33 -6.71 6.43
CA GLN A 220 6.39 -6.26 7.46
C GLN A 220 6.59 -4.79 7.87
N GLN A 221 7.81 -4.28 7.79
CA GLN A 221 8.13 -2.87 8.05
C GLN A 221 7.78 -1.96 6.88
N SER A 222 7.73 -2.50 5.67
CA SER A 222 7.25 -1.80 4.49
C SER A 222 5.73 -1.68 4.53
N ASN A 223 5.17 -0.73 3.80
CA ASN A 223 3.73 -0.67 3.55
C ASN A 223 3.39 -1.25 2.17
N ALA A 224 4.29 -2.07 1.60
CA ALA A 224 4.11 -2.68 0.29
C ALA A 224 3.37 -4.01 0.40
N LEU A 225 2.53 -4.30 -0.59
CA LEU A 225 1.94 -5.61 -0.82
C LEU A 225 2.91 -6.43 -1.67
N ILE A 226 3.17 -7.67 -1.33
CA ILE A 226 3.99 -8.57 -2.12
C ILE A 226 3.11 -9.65 -2.73
N TYR A 227 3.04 -9.66 -4.06
CA TYR A 227 2.48 -10.75 -4.84
C TYR A 227 3.62 -11.58 -5.38
N ALA A 228 3.47 -12.90 -5.37
CA ALA A 228 4.48 -13.82 -5.86
C ALA A 228 3.90 -14.81 -6.87
N VAL A 229 4.65 -15.09 -7.94
CA VAL A 229 4.33 -16.14 -8.92
C VAL A 229 5.50 -17.09 -8.99
N GLY A 230 5.29 -18.33 -8.50
CA GLY A 230 6.30 -19.38 -8.51
C GLY A 230 6.15 -20.26 -9.76
N VAL A 231 7.10 -20.15 -10.69
CA VAL A 231 7.02 -20.76 -12.03
C VAL A 231 7.89 -22.01 -12.11
N PHE A 232 7.42 -23.13 -11.57
CA PHE A 232 8.16 -24.40 -11.54
C PHE A 232 7.89 -25.24 -12.80
N SER A 233 8.96 -25.76 -13.43
CA SER A 233 8.82 -26.69 -14.55
C SER A 233 8.25 -28.04 -14.11
N GLU A 234 7.75 -28.84 -15.05
CA GLU A 234 7.34 -30.22 -14.78
C GLU A 234 8.50 -31.07 -14.26
N TYR A 235 9.71 -30.79 -14.75
CA TYR A 235 10.92 -31.44 -14.28
C TYR A 235 11.17 -31.14 -12.79
N ASP A 236 11.14 -29.88 -12.38
CA ASP A 236 11.32 -29.45 -10.99
C ASP A 236 10.26 -30.12 -10.08
N GLN A 237 9.00 -30.10 -10.51
CA GLN A 237 7.88 -30.68 -9.76
C GLN A 237 7.99 -32.21 -9.61
N SER A 238 8.63 -32.89 -10.55
CA SER A 238 8.80 -34.34 -10.53
C SER A 238 10.09 -34.78 -9.82
N HIS A 239 11.21 -34.07 -10.00
CA HIS A 239 12.54 -34.49 -9.56
C HIS A 239 13.02 -33.74 -8.30
N ASP A 240 12.58 -32.51 -8.07
CA ASP A 240 13.00 -31.71 -6.91
C ASP A 240 11.82 -31.22 -6.04
N LYS A 241 11.00 -32.18 -5.64
CA LYS A 241 9.78 -31.90 -4.84
C LYS A 241 10.06 -31.18 -3.51
N ARG A 242 11.26 -31.35 -2.94
CA ARG A 242 11.62 -30.70 -1.68
C ARG A 242 11.88 -29.23 -1.91
N MET A 243 12.66 -28.87 -2.93
CA MET A 243 12.93 -27.51 -3.36
C MET A 243 11.61 -26.81 -3.68
N VAL A 244 10.80 -27.35 -4.58
CA VAL A 244 9.50 -26.77 -4.97
C VAL A 244 8.59 -26.50 -3.76
N ARG A 245 8.52 -27.43 -2.82
CA ARG A 245 7.73 -27.24 -1.60
C ARG A 245 8.28 -26.14 -0.70
N ASN A 246 9.61 -26.03 -0.59
CA ASN A 246 10.27 -24.99 0.20
C ASN A 246 10.04 -23.61 -0.42
N SER A 247 10.28 -23.46 -1.73
CA SER A 247 10.05 -22.23 -2.48
C SER A 247 8.59 -21.77 -2.40
N LYS A 248 7.64 -22.69 -2.58
CA LYS A 248 6.20 -22.38 -2.38
C LYS A 248 5.91 -21.87 -0.98
N LYS A 249 6.51 -22.47 0.05
CA LYS A 249 6.35 -22.01 1.44
C LYS A 249 6.92 -20.60 1.65
N ILE A 250 8.13 -20.34 1.15
CA ILE A 250 8.80 -19.03 1.25
C ILE A 250 7.98 -17.95 0.56
N LEU A 251 7.57 -18.16 -0.68
CA LEU A 251 6.78 -17.21 -1.45
C LEU A 251 5.41 -16.94 -0.80
N THR A 252 4.76 -17.98 -0.28
CA THR A 252 3.49 -17.82 0.45
C THR A 252 3.68 -17.00 1.71
N GLN A 253 4.72 -17.26 2.50
CA GLN A 253 4.99 -16.50 3.73
C GLN A 253 5.33 -15.03 3.46
N LEU A 254 6.07 -14.73 2.38
CA LEU A 254 6.38 -13.35 1.96
C LEU A 254 5.09 -12.60 1.58
N ALA A 255 4.23 -13.23 0.80
CA ALA A 255 2.97 -12.65 0.37
C ALA A 255 2.01 -12.44 1.55
N ASP A 256 1.80 -13.46 2.38
CA ASP A 256 0.90 -13.42 3.54
C ASP A 256 1.31 -12.35 4.55
N ALA A 257 2.62 -12.17 4.78
CA ALA A 257 3.15 -11.18 5.72
C ALA A 257 2.71 -9.75 5.37
N THR A 258 2.43 -9.48 4.10
CA THR A 258 2.11 -8.15 3.57
C THR A 258 0.63 -8.00 3.14
N GLY A 259 -0.11 -9.10 3.06
CA GLY A 259 -1.50 -9.12 2.60
C GLY A 259 -1.66 -9.28 1.09
N GLY A 260 -0.59 -9.62 0.38
CA GLY A 260 -0.64 -10.06 -1.00
C GLY A 260 -1.02 -11.54 -1.14
N ALA A 261 -0.62 -12.19 -2.23
CA ALA A 261 -0.88 -13.61 -2.49
C ALA A 261 0.26 -14.25 -3.28
N ALA A 262 0.44 -15.57 -3.11
CA ALA A 262 1.34 -16.36 -3.92
C ALA A 262 0.55 -17.31 -4.84
N TYR A 263 0.96 -17.37 -6.09
CA TYR A 263 0.33 -18.20 -7.12
C TYR A 263 1.37 -19.15 -7.71
N PHE A 264 0.91 -20.35 -8.04
CA PHE A 264 1.77 -21.42 -8.53
C PHE A 264 1.13 -22.06 -9.78
N PRO A 265 1.32 -21.44 -10.96
CA PRO A 265 0.77 -21.94 -12.21
C PRO A 265 1.25 -23.38 -12.51
N ASN A 266 0.40 -24.17 -13.15
CA ASN A 266 0.76 -25.51 -13.61
C ASN A 266 1.51 -25.48 -14.93
N SER A 267 1.33 -24.41 -15.70
CA SER A 267 2.03 -24.16 -16.98
C SER A 267 2.37 -22.69 -17.15
N LEU A 268 3.32 -22.40 -18.04
CA LEU A 268 3.71 -21.02 -18.37
C LEU A 268 2.56 -20.20 -18.97
N ASP A 269 1.61 -20.84 -19.64
CA ASP A 269 0.45 -20.16 -20.23
C ASP A 269 -0.49 -19.57 -19.18
N GLU A 270 -0.45 -20.08 -17.95
CA GLU A 270 -1.26 -19.56 -16.84
C GLU A 270 -0.64 -18.29 -16.21
N VAL A 271 0.63 -17.95 -16.49
CA VAL A 271 1.32 -16.81 -15.85
C VAL A 271 0.67 -15.48 -16.22
N ALA A 272 0.38 -15.25 -17.50
CA ALA A 272 -0.26 -14.00 -17.95
C ALA A 272 -1.70 -13.83 -17.40
N PRO A 273 -2.58 -14.83 -17.42
CA PRO A 273 -3.86 -14.79 -16.71
C PRO A 273 -3.74 -14.48 -15.22
N ILE A 274 -2.76 -15.09 -14.52
CA ILE A 274 -2.50 -14.82 -13.10
C ILE A 274 -2.06 -13.36 -12.91
N CYS A 275 -1.16 -12.84 -13.72
CA CYS A 275 -0.74 -11.44 -13.67
C CYS A 275 -1.93 -10.48 -13.88
N THR A 276 -2.82 -10.78 -14.82
CA THR A 276 -4.06 -10.01 -15.04
C THR A 276 -4.98 -10.06 -13.81
N MET A 277 -5.13 -11.23 -13.20
CA MET A 277 -5.92 -11.39 -11.98
C MET A 277 -5.31 -10.62 -10.81
N ILE A 278 -3.98 -10.62 -10.64
CA ILE A 278 -3.28 -9.82 -9.63
C ILE A 278 -3.52 -8.32 -9.86
N ALA A 279 -3.41 -7.83 -11.10
CA ALA A 279 -3.70 -6.44 -11.43
C ALA A 279 -5.14 -6.06 -11.06
N HIS A 280 -6.10 -6.94 -11.31
CA HIS A 280 -7.50 -6.76 -10.92
C HIS A 280 -7.67 -6.77 -9.39
N ASP A 281 -7.00 -7.67 -8.67
CA ASP A 281 -7.02 -7.74 -7.21
C ASP A 281 -6.53 -6.43 -6.58
N ILE A 282 -5.37 -5.95 -7.01
CA ILE A 282 -4.77 -4.70 -6.52
C ILE A 282 -5.76 -3.52 -6.62
N ARG A 283 -6.56 -3.45 -7.69
CA ARG A 283 -7.52 -2.36 -7.94
C ARG A 283 -8.80 -2.46 -7.12
N ASN A 284 -9.17 -3.66 -6.70
CA ASN A 284 -10.45 -3.93 -6.08
C ASN A 284 -10.38 -4.11 -4.56
N GLN A 285 -9.24 -3.85 -3.94
CA GLN A 285 -9.07 -3.94 -2.50
C GLN A 285 -9.87 -2.89 -1.75
N TYR A 286 -10.32 -3.28 -0.56
CA TYR A 286 -10.85 -2.34 0.43
C TYR A 286 -9.70 -1.68 1.18
N THR A 287 -9.78 -0.37 1.36
CA THR A 287 -8.88 0.40 2.21
C THR A 287 -9.56 0.64 3.55
N LEU A 288 -8.97 0.10 4.62
CA LEU A 288 -9.44 0.24 5.99
C LEU A 288 -8.40 1.04 6.77
N GLY A 289 -8.80 2.20 7.32
CA GLY A 289 -7.91 3.00 8.15
C GLY A 289 -8.42 3.09 9.58
N TYR A 290 -7.53 2.97 10.57
CA TYR A 290 -7.87 3.16 11.97
C TYR A 290 -6.74 3.87 12.72
N TYR A 291 -7.09 4.55 13.81
CA TYR A 291 -6.13 5.10 14.75
C TYR A 291 -5.96 4.11 15.90
N PRO A 292 -4.75 3.56 16.12
CA PRO A 292 -4.52 2.57 17.16
C PRO A 292 -4.91 3.07 18.55
N THR A 293 -5.63 2.25 19.31
CA THR A 293 -5.92 2.52 20.73
C THR A 293 -4.66 2.43 21.58
N ASN A 294 -3.75 1.52 21.22
CA ASN A 294 -2.39 1.51 21.75
C ASN A 294 -1.52 2.51 20.98
N THR A 295 -1.10 3.56 21.64
CA THR A 295 -0.33 4.65 21.02
C THR A 295 1.16 4.59 21.30
N ASP A 296 1.67 3.52 21.90
CA ASP A 296 3.09 3.36 22.20
C ASP A 296 3.89 3.18 20.91
N LYS A 297 4.86 4.06 20.68
CA LYS A 297 5.77 4.02 19.53
C LYS A 297 7.08 3.32 19.94
N ASN A 298 7.00 2.05 20.35
CA ASN A 298 8.10 1.30 20.95
C ASN A 298 8.84 0.36 19.99
N GLY A 299 8.46 0.34 18.72
CA GLY A 299 9.07 -0.52 17.70
C GLY A 299 8.69 -2.00 17.81
N THR A 300 7.71 -2.36 18.65
CA THR A 300 7.23 -3.74 18.76
C THR A 300 6.29 -4.08 17.61
N PHE A 301 6.23 -5.37 17.26
CA PHE A 301 5.28 -5.88 16.28
C PHE A 301 3.87 -5.91 16.88
N ARG A 302 2.89 -5.44 16.11
CA ARG A 302 1.46 -5.47 16.44
C ARG A 302 0.74 -6.35 15.45
N ALA A 303 0.11 -7.39 15.95
CA ALA A 303 -0.65 -8.30 15.13
C ALA A 303 -1.99 -7.66 14.72
N VAL A 304 -2.32 -7.75 13.43
CA VAL A 304 -3.58 -7.23 12.88
C VAL A 304 -4.42 -8.39 12.36
N GLN A 305 -5.72 -8.35 12.67
CA GLN A 305 -6.70 -9.28 12.13
C GLN A 305 -7.92 -8.50 11.63
N VAL A 306 -8.37 -8.82 10.44
CA VAL A 306 -9.62 -8.31 9.87
C VAL A 306 -10.61 -9.46 9.75
N LEU A 307 -11.79 -9.26 10.28
CA LEU A 307 -12.92 -10.19 10.11
C LEU A 307 -13.94 -9.54 9.20
N VAL A 308 -14.57 -10.35 8.36
CA VAL A 308 -15.63 -9.92 7.45
C VAL A 308 -16.86 -10.80 7.63
N ASN A 309 -18.03 -10.16 7.69
CA ASN A 309 -19.30 -10.87 7.75
C ASN A 309 -20.35 -10.09 6.95
N ALA A 310 -21.01 -10.77 6.02
CA ALA A 310 -22.12 -10.19 5.26
C ALA A 310 -23.27 -11.22 5.16
N LYS A 311 -24.46 -10.80 5.59
CA LYS A 311 -25.65 -11.67 5.56
C LYS A 311 -25.94 -12.16 4.15
N GLY A 312 -26.20 -13.44 4.01
CA GLY A 312 -26.55 -14.08 2.73
C GLY A 312 -25.38 -14.38 1.78
N ARG A 313 -24.12 -14.08 2.17
CA ARG A 313 -22.94 -14.30 1.32
C ARG A 313 -22.18 -15.61 1.61
N GLY A 314 -22.60 -16.39 2.60
CA GLY A 314 -21.87 -17.57 3.00
C GLY A 314 -20.54 -17.26 3.69
N LYS A 315 -19.59 -18.18 3.62
CA LYS A 315 -18.25 -17.98 4.21
C LYS A 315 -17.42 -17.06 3.32
N LEU A 316 -16.95 -15.96 3.90
CA LEU A 316 -16.02 -15.05 3.28
C LEU A 316 -14.64 -15.21 3.91
N SER A 317 -13.59 -15.04 3.13
CA SER A 317 -12.20 -14.93 3.57
C SER A 317 -11.70 -13.52 3.32
N VAL A 318 -10.85 -13.03 4.22
CA VAL A 318 -10.21 -11.72 4.05
C VAL A 318 -8.70 -11.90 4.12
N ARG A 319 -8.01 -11.30 3.16
CA ARG A 319 -6.55 -11.26 3.07
C ARG A 319 -6.10 -9.83 3.25
N THR A 320 -5.20 -9.62 4.23
CA THR A 320 -4.58 -8.34 4.54
C THR A 320 -3.27 -8.60 5.27
N ARG A 321 -2.43 -7.59 5.48
CA ARG A 321 -1.19 -7.73 6.26
C ARG A 321 -1.45 -8.33 7.64
N THR A 322 -0.55 -9.18 8.09
CA THR A 322 -0.68 -9.87 9.40
C THR A 322 -0.34 -8.97 10.58
N GLY A 323 0.26 -7.82 10.34
CA GLY A 323 0.64 -6.86 11.37
C GLY A 323 1.64 -5.83 10.85
N TYR A 324 2.14 -5.02 11.76
CA TYR A 324 3.14 -3.99 11.48
C TYR A 324 4.00 -3.71 12.71
N PHE A 325 5.15 -3.08 12.51
CA PHE A 325 5.97 -2.58 13.61
C PHE A 325 5.54 -1.17 13.99
N ALA A 326 5.14 -0.95 15.24
CA ALA A 326 4.84 0.39 15.75
C ALA A 326 6.10 1.26 15.60
N LYS A 327 6.00 2.37 14.84
CA LYS A 327 7.16 3.24 14.59
C LYS A 327 7.72 3.73 15.91
N GLY A 328 8.89 3.25 16.31
CA GLY A 328 9.65 3.83 17.38
C GLY A 328 10.01 5.29 17.04
N MET A 329 10.12 6.16 18.03
CA MET A 329 10.80 7.43 17.80
C MET A 329 12.17 7.09 17.22
N ALA A 330 12.45 7.54 16.00
CA ALA A 330 13.80 7.52 15.47
C ALA A 330 14.65 8.25 16.52
N GLY A 331 15.56 7.53 17.17
CA GLY A 331 16.37 8.08 18.23
C GLY A 331 17.02 9.37 17.72
N ALA A 332 16.74 10.46 18.41
CA ALA A 332 17.54 11.67 18.29
C ALA A 332 18.99 11.25 18.54
N LYS A 333 19.78 11.17 17.47
CA LYS A 333 21.23 11.15 17.54
C LYS A 333 21.73 12.56 17.39
#